data_2283a99ffde46652566d0c06136e7393
#
_entry.id   2283a99ffde46652566d0c06136e7393
#
_cell.length_a   1.000
_cell.length_b   1.000
_cell.length_c   1.000
_cell.angle_alpha   90.00
_cell.angle_beta   90.00
_cell.angle_gamma   90.00
#
_symmetry.space_group_name_H-M   'P 1'
#
loop_
_entity.id
_entity.type
_entity.pdbx_description
1 polymer ?
#
loop_
_entity_poly.entity_id
_entity_poly.type
_entity_poly.pdbx_seq_one_letter_code
_entity_poly.pdbx_strand_id
1 'polypeptide(L)'
;MVRFRIFIYTLISILLYGCDSQPIPTSMPNKMGSIQSRGIIQETSLPVESEALFNISGGISLTNQIFTFDGTSWKPAEKLSYSVNSQESTLTAIYPAYNKDENKLIIENPYVDNSLEDILIAQKSFTDASNIELTFRHLFSLLTIHIESDLQEDVEAIAVTAPKVISMNGTDGTFTTSGEYTTTLSKDGTGDFSFIIPSINNCQLTITFNPGINEITHTLTHDFISGYKYECNVVDEDTRPGIKDADDLIDFSKLINGEISKDNWSKFGYKEGEDTIYCLLNDIKIPDTESNPFNPIGDHEKTPFSAIFDGKGHTISGVKISAANGIAGLFGRITPTGVIKNLQLYNFSSPPITGSASSGVGLLAGVCYGTITNCSVTKSTITVETNYPTGGLIGHLRAGGKILNSYVQNTTITSAGYIGGLAGEVKQANIINCYVASNDIKAVTYSGGIAGSTNQCNITNCYKYNITFNISKNRGQIIGKGENSTIDHIFYDLDNQKLIYDKTNETSTQTNIEQYDTSTFKTTNDNIEIYKLLNQWINNQGTASNLFTLWKSKDDLPAVFQ
;
A
#
# COMPACT_ATOMS: atom_id res chain seq x y z
N MET A 1 35.72 -0.07 25.59
CA MET A 1 35.88 -0.68 24.26
C MET A 1 34.70 -1.64 24.09
N VAL A 2 33.53 -1.08 23.78
CA VAL A 2 32.29 -1.84 23.56
C VAL A 2 32.20 -2.03 22.06
N ARG A 3 32.24 -3.27 21.62
CA ARG A 3 32.08 -3.62 20.21
C ARG A 3 30.59 -3.63 19.90
N PHE A 4 30.08 -2.57 19.28
CA PHE A 4 28.82 -2.62 18.60
C PHE A 4 28.95 -3.47 17.33
N ARG A 5 28.28 -4.61 17.30
CA ARG A 5 28.02 -5.35 16.06
C ARG A 5 26.65 -4.86 15.58
N ILE A 6 26.67 -4.01 14.60
CA ILE A 6 25.46 -3.65 13.84
C ILE A 6 25.12 -4.88 12.99
N PHE A 7 24.06 -5.58 13.34
CA PHE A 7 23.50 -6.67 12.54
C PHE A 7 22.42 -6.06 11.61
N ILE A 8 22.78 -5.81 10.36
CA ILE A 8 21.87 -5.29 9.35
C ILE A 8 21.62 -6.38 8.32
N TYR A 9 20.71 -7.31 8.62
CA TYR A 9 20.33 -8.35 7.64
C TYR A 9 18.86 -8.27 7.17
N THR A 10 18.07 -7.28 7.61
CA THR A 10 16.63 -7.21 7.29
C THR A 10 16.13 -5.85 6.83
N LEU A 11 17.00 -4.87 6.60
CA LEU A 11 16.61 -3.48 6.32
C LEU A 11 15.99 -3.24 4.93
N ILE A 12 16.10 -4.18 3.98
CA ILE A 12 15.71 -3.95 2.57
C ILE A 12 14.19 -3.78 2.40
N SER A 13 13.37 -4.43 3.21
CA SER A 13 11.91 -4.28 3.14
C SER A 13 11.38 -3.04 3.87
N ILE A 14 12.18 -2.38 4.68
CA ILE A 14 11.75 -1.31 5.58
C ILE A 14 12.06 0.08 5.02
N LEU A 15 13.15 0.24 4.29
CA LEU A 15 13.49 1.48 3.58
C LEU A 15 12.41 1.92 2.57
N LEU A 16 11.56 1.00 2.11
CA LEU A 16 10.50 1.29 1.12
C LEU A 16 9.19 1.77 1.73
N TYR A 17 8.95 1.56 3.03
CA TYR A 17 7.69 2.00 3.67
C TYR A 17 7.68 3.47 4.07
N GLY A 18 8.81 4.14 4.07
CA GLY A 18 8.90 5.58 4.31
C GLY A 18 8.96 6.43 3.04
N CYS A 19 8.99 5.82 1.85
CA CYS A 19 8.95 6.54 0.59
C CYS A 19 7.49 6.81 0.20
N ASP A 20 6.93 7.88 0.69
CA ASP A 20 5.59 8.31 0.31
C ASP A 20 5.66 9.00 -1.06
N SER A 21 5.30 8.25 -2.12
CA SER A 21 5.15 8.77 -3.47
C SER A 21 3.78 9.43 -3.60
N GLN A 22 3.62 10.62 -3.03
CA GLN A 22 2.44 11.42 -3.34
C GLN A 22 2.68 12.22 -4.61
N PRO A 23 1.85 12.02 -5.66
CA PRO A 23 1.84 12.94 -6.77
C PRO A 23 1.48 14.33 -6.26
N ILE A 24 2.28 15.34 -6.60
CA ILE A 24 1.90 16.73 -6.35
C ILE A 24 0.72 17.02 -7.28
N PRO A 25 -0.50 17.22 -6.76
CA PRO A 25 -1.62 17.56 -7.62
C PRO A 25 -1.34 18.88 -8.30
N THR A 26 -1.46 18.94 -9.60
CA THR A 26 -1.32 20.16 -10.40
C THR A 26 -2.41 21.19 -10.16
N SER A 27 -3.29 20.95 -9.17
CA SER A 27 -4.35 21.87 -8.77
C SER A 27 -4.74 21.66 -7.31
N MET A 28 -3.97 22.23 -6.36
CA MET A 28 -4.47 22.48 -5.01
C MET A 28 -4.05 23.87 -4.50
N PRO A 29 -4.99 24.62 -3.87
CA PRO A 29 -4.68 25.93 -3.33
C PRO A 29 -3.83 25.79 -2.05
N ASN A 30 -2.73 26.52 -1.99
CA ASN A 30 -2.01 27.10 -0.85
C ASN A 30 -2.19 26.46 0.54
N LYS A 31 -2.02 25.14 0.71
CA LYS A 31 -1.77 24.52 2.01
C LYS A 31 -1.07 23.17 1.81
N MET A 32 0.17 23.21 1.41
CA MET A 32 1.09 22.11 1.68
C MET A 32 2.17 22.66 2.59
N GLY A 33 2.25 22.15 3.81
CA GLY A 33 3.37 22.41 4.68
C GLY A 33 4.64 21.95 3.99
N SER A 34 5.60 22.84 3.87
CA SER A 34 7.03 22.69 3.62
C SER A 34 7.54 21.59 2.67
N ILE A 35 6.78 21.10 1.72
CA ILE A 35 7.35 20.49 0.53
C ILE A 35 7.64 21.65 -0.43
N GLN A 36 8.62 22.42 -0.10
CA GLN A 36 9.31 23.24 -1.09
C GLN A 36 10.27 22.30 -1.79
N SER A 37 9.70 21.45 -2.64
CA SER A 37 10.45 20.85 -3.69
C SER A 37 11.13 21.99 -4.43
N ARG A 38 12.39 21.86 -4.70
CA ARG A 38 12.99 22.62 -5.83
C ARG A 38 12.22 22.33 -7.11
N GLY A 39 11.04 21.85 -7.09
CA GLY A 39 10.30 21.26 -8.15
C GLY A 39 9.19 22.06 -8.74
N ILE A 40 8.66 22.95 -8.01
CA ILE A 40 7.70 23.90 -8.54
C ILE A 40 8.35 25.24 -8.31
N ILE A 41 8.88 25.85 -9.37
CA ILE A 41 9.04 27.27 -9.37
C ILE A 41 7.62 27.82 -9.39
N GLN A 42 6.99 27.87 -8.22
CA GLN A 42 5.96 28.85 -8.01
C GLN A 42 6.65 30.21 -8.22
N GLU A 43 6.06 31.06 -8.97
CA GLU A 43 6.30 32.46 -9.32
C GLU A 43 7.30 33.28 -8.47
N THR A 44 7.93 32.72 -7.48
CA THR A 44 8.88 33.36 -6.60
C THR A 44 10.26 32.80 -6.83
N SER A 45 10.84 33.21 -7.95
CA SER A 45 12.24 33.46 -8.01
C SER A 45 13.14 32.35 -8.55
N LEU A 46 13.15 32.19 -9.84
CA LEU A 46 14.50 32.08 -10.44
C LEU A 46 15.28 33.34 -10.04
N PRO A 47 16.54 33.21 -9.60
CA PRO A 47 17.36 34.38 -9.33
C PRO A 47 17.36 35.34 -10.54
N VAL A 48 17.35 36.61 -10.29
CA VAL A 48 17.59 37.61 -11.35
C VAL A 48 18.91 37.29 -12.01
N GLU A 49 18.99 37.40 -13.35
CA GLU A 49 20.12 37.00 -14.20
C GLU A 49 20.22 35.47 -14.46
N SER A 50 19.23 34.67 -14.05
CA SER A 50 19.16 33.28 -14.51
C SER A 50 19.07 33.18 -16.03
N GLU A 51 19.81 32.27 -16.62
CA GLU A 51 19.81 32.05 -18.07
C GLU A 51 19.16 30.70 -18.41
N ALA A 52 18.27 30.71 -19.39
CA ALA A 52 17.64 29.52 -19.94
C ALA A 52 17.79 29.43 -21.45
N LEU A 53 17.82 28.22 -21.96
CA LEU A 53 17.88 27.93 -23.39
C LEU A 53 16.48 27.81 -23.97
N PHE A 54 16.16 28.60 -24.97
CA PHE A 54 14.86 28.63 -25.62
C PHE A 54 14.92 28.07 -27.05
N ASN A 55 13.95 27.21 -27.34
CA ASN A 55 13.73 26.63 -28.67
C ASN A 55 12.28 26.83 -29.08
N ILE A 56 12.01 27.21 -30.30
CA ILE A 56 10.67 27.29 -30.86
C ILE A 56 10.66 26.48 -32.16
N SER A 57 9.65 25.64 -32.30
CA SER A 57 9.39 24.84 -33.49
C SER A 57 7.95 25.02 -33.98
N GLY A 58 7.71 24.81 -35.26
CA GLY A 58 6.38 24.98 -35.89
C GLY A 58 6.32 26.13 -36.85
N GLY A 59 5.34 27.02 -36.73
CA GLY A 59 5.19 28.20 -37.58
C GLY A 59 6.31 29.24 -37.42
N ILE A 60 7.01 29.24 -36.29
CA ILE A 60 8.24 30.00 -36.01
C ILE A 60 9.33 28.98 -35.70
N SER A 61 10.54 29.23 -36.14
CA SER A 61 11.71 28.44 -35.80
C SER A 61 12.75 29.32 -35.11
N LEU A 62 13.07 28.93 -33.87
CA LEU A 62 14.12 29.54 -33.06
C LEU A 62 14.89 28.42 -32.37
N THR A 63 16.20 28.39 -32.51
CA THR A 63 17.01 27.31 -31.99
C THR A 63 18.11 27.84 -31.09
N ASN A 64 18.26 27.24 -29.89
CA ASN A 64 19.36 27.48 -28.95
C ASN A 64 19.59 28.96 -28.60
N GLN A 65 18.52 29.72 -28.37
CA GLN A 65 18.64 31.10 -27.93
C GLN A 65 18.64 31.20 -26.42
N ILE A 66 19.59 31.96 -25.90
CA ILE A 66 19.70 32.24 -24.47
C ILE A 66 18.80 33.42 -24.13
N PHE A 67 17.99 33.21 -23.09
CA PHE A 67 17.18 34.25 -22.48
C PHE A 67 17.62 34.42 -21.03
N THR A 68 17.70 35.65 -20.59
CA THR A 68 18.03 36.02 -19.21
C THR A 68 16.75 36.48 -18.49
N PHE A 69 16.55 36.05 -17.27
CA PHE A 69 15.42 36.43 -16.45
C PHE A 69 15.73 37.73 -15.68
N ASP A 70 14.93 38.77 -15.88
CA ASP A 70 15.13 40.07 -15.23
C ASP A 70 14.38 40.25 -13.89
N GLY A 71 13.80 39.16 -13.38
CA GLY A 71 12.95 39.16 -12.20
C GLY A 71 11.44 39.22 -12.49
N THR A 72 11.06 39.55 -13.73
CA THR A 72 9.67 39.63 -14.18
C THR A 72 9.41 38.94 -15.51
N SER A 73 10.40 38.93 -16.38
CA SER A 73 10.27 38.36 -17.72
C SER A 73 11.60 37.82 -18.26
N TRP A 74 11.50 36.92 -19.22
CA TRP A 74 12.64 36.39 -19.95
C TRP A 74 12.97 37.29 -21.13
N LYS A 75 14.21 37.73 -21.23
CA LYS A 75 14.70 38.61 -22.33
C LYS A 75 15.80 37.92 -23.12
N PRO A 76 15.73 37.93 -24.46
CA PRO A 76 16.80 37.38 -25.26
C PRO A 76 18.05 38.28 -25.16
N ALA A 77 19.23 37.64 -25.21
CA ALA A 77 20.50 38.34 -25.19
C ALA A 77 20.67 39.31 -26.39
N GLU A 78 20.06 38.98 -27.53
CA GLU A 78 20.06 39.81 -28.74
C GLU A 78 18.62 40.01 -29.24
N LYS A 79 18.38 41.10 -29.95
CA LYS A 79 17.07 41.40 -30.53
C LYS A 79 16.71 40.38 -31.60
N LEU A 80 15.74 39.54 -31.33
CA LEU A 80 15.26 38.51 -32.24
C LEU A 80 14.33 39.12 -33.29
N SER A 81 14.54 38.73 -34.56
CA SER A 81 13.63 39.05 -35.67
C SER A 81 13.04 37.74 -36.17
N TYR A 82 11.73 37.59 -36.07
CA TYR A 82 11.01 36.42 -36.59
C TYR A 82 9.77 36.82 -37.36
N SER A 83 9.42 36.03 -38.35
CA SER A 83 8.17 36.18 -39.09
C SER A 83 7.12 35.29 -38.46
N VAL A 84 5.97 35.87 -38.13
CA VAL A 84 4.83 35.14 -37.57
C VAL A 84 4.01 34.55 -38.72
N ASN A 85 3.94 33.21 -38.77
CA ASN A 85 2.96 32.50 -39.59
C ASN A 85 1.78 32.15 -38.70
N SER A 86 0.58 32.06 -39.24
CA SER A 86 -0.65 31.70 -38.51
C SER A 86 -0.71 30.22 -38.08
N GLN A 87 0.40 29.50 -38.10
CA GLN A 87 0.52 28.11 -37.63
C GLN A 87 0.91 28.05 -36.16
N GLU A 88 0.41 27.03 -35.47
CA GLU A 88 0.77 26.75 -34.10
C GLU A 88 2.28 26.49 -33.97
N SER A 89 2.89 27.10 -32.97
CA SER A 89 4.30 26.92 -32.61
C SER A 89 4.40 26.36 -31.20
N THR A 90 5.43 25.58 -30.94
CA THR A 90 5.76 25.06 -29.60
C THR A 90 7.05 25.68 -29.13
N LEU A 91 7.01 26.37 -27.99
CA LEU A 91 8.18 26.86 -27.28
C LEU A 91 8.60 25.84 -26.25
N THR A 92 9.88 25.52 -26.22
CA THR A 92 10.53 24.74 -25.16
C THR A 92 11.62 25.58 -24.53
N ALA A 93 11.62 25.69 -23.20
CA ALA A 93 12.65 26.37 -22.43
C ALA A 93 13.30 25.39 -21.46
N ILE A 94 14.63 25.44 -21.35
CA ILE A 94 15.42 24.57 -20.45
C ILE A 94 16.29 25.45 -19.57
N TYR A 95 16.22 25.21 -18.27
CA TYR A 95 17.02 25.88 -17.27
C TYR A 95 17.83 24.87 -16.44
N PRO A 96 19.10 25.13 -16.12
CA PRO A 96 19.94 26.23 -16.62
C PRO A 96 20.29 26.09 -18.11
N ALA A 97 20.80 27.15 -18.69
CA ALA A 97 21.24 27.15 -20.08
C ALA A 97 22.55 26.36 -20.25
N TYR A 98 22.44 25.19 -20.86
CA TYR A 98 23.59 24.32 -21.16
C TYR A 98 24.21 24.66 -22.51
N ASN A 99 25.55 24.46 -22.62
CA ASN A 99 26.31 24.49 -23.87
C ASN A 99 26.05 25.71 -24.75
N LYS A 100 26.34 26.91 -24.21
CA LYS A 100 26.13 28.20 -24.88
C LYS A 100 26.80 28.31 -26.26
N ASP A 101 27.84 27.53 -26.47
CA ASP A 101 28.72 27.66 -27.65
C ASP A 101 28.46 26.59 -28.73
N GLU A 102 27.61 25.61 -28.49
CA GLU A 102 27.29 24.55 -29.43
C GLU A 102 25.82 24.62 -29.87
N ASN A 103 25.56 24.72 -31.17
CA ASN A 103 24.20 24.63 -31.75
C ASN A 103 23.57 23.23 -31.61
N LYS A 104 23.71 22.58 -30.48
CA LYS A 104 23.17 21.25 -30.21
C LYS A 104 22.03 21.30 -29.20
N LEU A 105 20.88 20.76 -29.59
CA LEU A 105 19.73 20.50 -28.72
C LEU A 105 19.95 19.31 -27.74
N ILE A 106 21.14 18.72 -27.77
CA ILE A 106 21.48 17.55 -26.92
C ILE A 106 22.41 18.03 -25.83
N ILE A 107 21.99 17.89 -24.59
CA ILE A 107 22.81 18.10 -23.41
C ILE A 107 23.55 16.79 -23.13
N GLU A 108 24.86 16.80 -23.27
CA GLU A 108 25.71 15.66 -22.96
C GLU A 108 26.23 15.77 -21.51
N ASN A 109 26.19 14.64 -20.76
CA ASN A 109 26.73 14.53 -19.43
C ASN A 109 26.24 15.62 -18.44
N PRO A 110 24.95 15.59 -18.02
CA PRO A 110 24.34 16.61 -17.17
C PRO A 110 24.74 16.46 -15.68
N TYR A 111 26.03 16.40 -15.40
CA TYR A 111 26.60 16.31 -14.06
C TYR A 111 27.51 17.50 -13.78
N VAL A 112 27.29 18.14 -12.62
CA VAL A 112 28.13 19.22 -12.11
C VAL A 112 28.58 18.84 -10.70
N ASP A 113 29.87 19.01 -10.39
CA ASP A 113 30.46 18.70 -9.09
C ASP A 113 30.09 17.30 -8.57
N ASN A 114 30.14 16.30 -9.47
CA ASN A 114 29.80 14.91 -9.18
C ASN A 114 28.33 14.66 -8.76
N SER A 115 27.42 15.54 -9.10
CA SER A 115 25.99 15.39 -8.89
C SER A 115 25.21 15.57 -10.20
N LEU A 116 24.13 14.80 -10.37
CA LEU A 116 23.18 15.07 -11.46
C LEU A 116 22.54 16.44 -11.23
N GLU A 117 22.58 17.28 -12.25
CA GLU A 117 22.06 18.64 -12.11
C GLU A 117 20.53 18.69 -12.22
N ASP A 118 19.93 19.58 -11.45
CA ASP A 118 18.50 19.80 -11.44
C ASP A 118 18.06 20.60 -12.67
N ILE A 119 17.56 19.91 -13.68
CA ILE A 119 17.15 20.50 -14.95
C ILE A 119 15.66 20.76 -14.95
N LEU A 120 15.30 22.00 -15.27
CA LEU A 120 13.92 22.42 -15.42
C LEU A 120 13.56 22.58 -16.90
N ILE A 121 12.39 22.09 -17.26
CA ILE A 121 11.85 22.22 -18.61
C ILE A 121 10.46 22.86 -18.58
N ALA A 122 10.21 23.79 -19.50
CA ALA A 122 8.88 24.31 -19.77
C ALA A 122 8.54 24.15 -21.25
N GLN A 123 7.30 23.75 -21.53
CA GLN A 123 6.77 23.65 -22.89
C GLN A 123 5.45 24.38 -23.00
N LYS A 124 5.24 25.13 -24.06
CA LYS A 124 4.00 25.84 -24.34
C LYS A 124 3.73 25.92 -25.82
N SER A 125 2.56 25.45 -26.24
CA SER A 125 2.05 25.72 -27.58
C SER A 125 1.37 27.09 -27.65
N PHE A 126 1.56 27.83 -28.71
CA PHE A 126 1.01 29.16 -28.90
C PHE A 126 0.78 29.45 -30.37
N THR A 127 -0.16 30.35 -30.66
CA THR A 127 -0.44 30.90 -31.98
C THR A 127 -0.12 32.41 -32.05
N ASP A 128 -0.08 33.05 -30.86
CA ASP A 128 0.28 34.47 -30.69
C ASP A 128 1.43 34.57 -29.67
N ALA A 129 2.53 35.18 -30.09
CA ALA A 129 3.75 35.32 -29.29
C ALA A 129 3.72 36.53 -28.33
N SER A 130 2.61 37.26 -28.21
CA SER A 130 2.57 38.54 -27.47
C SER A 130 2.67 38.36 -25.94
N ASN A 131 2.24 37.20 -25.38
CA ASN A 131 2.32 36.90 -23.96
C ASN A 131 2.34 35.38 -23.74
N ILE A 132 3.54 34.79 -23.61
CA ILE A 132 3.68 33.37 -23.34
C ILE A 132 4.09 33.19 -21.88
N GLU A 133 3.19 32.66 -21.09
CA GLU A 133 3.47 32.24 -19.73
C GLU A 133 4.10 30.84 -19.73
N LEU A 134 5.23 30.68 -19.06
CA LEU A 134 5.96 29.42 -18.94
C LEU A 134 5.87 28.89 -17.53
N THR A 135 5.50 27.62 -17.41
CA THR A 135 5.58 26.87 -16.16
C THR A 135 6.69 25.84 -16.28
N PHE A 136 7.75 26.03 -15.53
CA PHE A 136 8.86 25.10 -15.48
C PHE A 136 8.53 23.92 -14.57
N ARG A 137 8.93 22.73 -14.96
CA ARG A 137 8.87 21.51 -14.14
C ARG A 137 10.25 20.85 -14.09
N HIS A 138 10.58 20.21 -12.99
CA HIS A 138 11.81 19.42 -12.91
C HIS A 138 11.73 18.22 -13.84
N LEU A 139 12.84 17.93 -14.50
CA LEU A 139 12.97 16.76 -15.37
C LEU A 139 13.27 15.50 -14.56
N PHE A 140 13.97 15.65 -13.46
CA PHE A 140 14.39 14.57 -12.57
C PHE A 140 13.58 14.56 -11.27
N SER A 141 13.83 13.56 -10.44
CA SER A 141 13.22 13.39 -9.13
C SER A 141 14.18 13.77 -8.02
N LEU A 142 13.67 14.26 -6.90
CA LEU A 142 14.44 14.51 -5.68
C LEU A 142 14.22 13.38 -4.69
N LEU A 143 15.28 12.68 -4.28
CA LEU A 143 15.27 11.73 -3.18
C LEU A 143 15.93 12.39 -1.95
N THR A 144 15.19 12.50 -0.85
CA THR A 144 15.73 12.93 0.44
C THR A 144 15.78 11.74 1.39
N ILE A 145 16.97 11.47 1.93
CA ILE A 145 17.20 10.42 2.93
C ILE A 145 17.36 11.11 4.28
N HIS A 146 16.44 10.83 5.19
CA HIS A 146 16.43 11.35 6.55
C HIS A 146 17.05 10.32 7.49
N ILE A 147 18.09 10.70 8.24
CA ILE A 147 18.70 9.86 9.25
C ILE A 147 18.09 10.21 10.60
N GLU A 148 17.51 9.22 11.28
CA GLU A 148 16.96 9.41 12.63
C GLU A 148 18.05 9.86 13.62
N SER A 149 17.65 10.65 14.63
CA SER A 149 18.57 11.33 15.56
C SER A 149 19.60 10.40 16.19
N ASP A 150 19.18 9.18 16.51
CA ASP A 150 20.01 8.17 17.21
C ASP A 150 21.13 7.61 16.33
N LEU A 151 20.93 7.65 15.00
CA LEU A 151 21.91 7.18 14.01
C LEU A 151 22.75 8.31 13.41
N GLN A 152 22.39 9.56 13.65
CA GLN A 152 23.08 10.69 13.04
C GLN A 152 24.57 10.76 13.40
N GLU A 153 24.96 10.29 14.59
CA GLU A 153 26.38 10.27 14.98
C GLU A 153 27.20 9.18 14.25
N ASP A 154 26.52 8.13 13.77
CA ASP A 154 27.14 6.99 13.12
C ASP A 154 27.25 7.12 11.59
N VAL A 155 26.51 8.06 10.99
CA VAL A 155 26.49 8.29 9.54
C VAL A 155 27.21 9.60 9.18
N GLU A 156 28.37 9.48 8.57
CA GLU A 156 29.21 10.62 8.14
C GLU A 156 28.95 10.99 6.67
N ALA A 157 28.63 10.02 5.83
CA ALA A 157 28.39 10.21 4.41
C ALA A 157 27.44 9.16 3.84
N ILE A 158 26.71 9.54 2.79
CA ILE A 158 25.91 8.62 1.99
C ILE A 158 26.31 8.75 0.53
N ALA A 159 26.51 7.61 -0.13
CA ALA A 159 26.65 7.52 -1.58
C ALA A 159 25.40 6.89 -2.20
N VAL A 160 24.89 7.47 -3.26
CA VAL A 160 23.80 6.92 -4.06
C VAL A 160 24.30 6.62 -5.47
N THR A 161 24.24 5.36 -5.85
CA THR A 161 24.53 4.89 -7.22
C THR A 161 23.21 4.69 -7.96
N ALA A 162 23.10 5.33 -9.10
CA ALA A 162 21.91 5.33 -9.97
C ALA A 162 22.30 5.14 -11.44
N PRO A 163 21.37 4.79 -12.35
CA PRO A 163 21.62 4.81 -13.78
C PRO A 163 22.16 6.17 -14.24
N LYS A 164 23.28 6.16 -14.98
CA LYS A 164 23.92 7.37 -15.49
C LYS A 164 23.15 7.95 -16.67
N VAL A 165 22.73 9.21 -16.57
CA VAL A 165 22.21 9.98 -17.70
C VAL A 165 23.38 10.41 -18.57
N ILE A 166 23.42 9.96 -19.83
CA ILE A 166 24.51 10.28 -20.77
C ILE A 166 24.18 11.42 -21.70
N SER A 167 22.90 11.58 -22.02
CA SER A 167 22.44 12.68 -22.86
C SER A 167 20.96 12.99 -22.64
N MET A 168 20.56 14.22 -22.89
CA MET A 168 19.20 14.70 -22.83
C MET A 168 18.85 15.49 -24.08
N ASN A 169 17.64 15.26 -24.60
CA ASN A 169 17.11 16.06 -25.71
C ASN A 169 16.46 17.34 -25.16
N GLY A 170 17.02 18.47 -25.52
CA GLY A 170 16.53 19.79 -25.12
C GLY A 170 15.20 20.20 -25.74
N THR A 171 14.64 19.42 -26.69
CA THR A 171 13.36 19.76 -27.31
C THR A 171 12.17 19.22 -26.52
N ASP A 172 12.29 18.01 -26.01
CA ASP A 172 11.18 17.30 -25.33
C ASP A 172 11.51 16.85 -23.91
N GLY A 173 12.77 16.99 -23.49
CA GLY A 173 13.25 16.56 -22.18
C GLY A 173 13.45 15.06 -22.06
N THR A 174 13.38 14.29 -23.14
CA THR A 174 13.75 12.88 -23.11
C THR A 174 15.24 12.70 -22.86
N PHE A 175 15.62 11.67 -22.10
CA PHE A 175 17.02 11.40 -21.82
C PHE A 175 17.36 9.93 -22.03
N THR A 176 18.65 9.66 -22.23
CA THR A 176 19.19 8.30 -22.36
C THR A 176 20.13 8.00 -21.20
N THR A 177 20.13 6.76 -20.76
CA THR A 177 21.02 6.30 -19.70
C THR A 177 21.94 5.19 -20.18
N SER A 178 23.16 5.14 -19.66
CA SER A 178 24.09 4.02 -19.89
C SER A 178 25.11 3.90 -18.76
N GLY A 179 25.20 2.68 -18.17
CA GLY A 179 26.03 2.45 -16.99
C GLY A 179 25.43 3.08 -15.74
N GLU A 180 26.26 3.24 -14.73
CA GLU A 180 25.87 3.77 -13.43
C GLU A 180 26.72 4.99 -13.06
N TYR A 181 26.18 5.79 -12.16
CA TYR A 181 26.88 6.95 -11.60
C TYR A 181 26.64 7.03 -10.10
N THR A 182 27.69 7.32 -9.33
CA THR A 182 27.64 7.43 -7.89
C THR A 182 27.86 8.87 -7.46
N THR A 183 26.90 9.41 -6.71
CA THR A 183 27.01 10.70 -6.03
C THR A 183 27.20 10.46 -4.55
N THR A 184 28.21 11.10 -3.95
CA THR A 184 28.46 11.00 -2.51
C THR A 184 28.28 12.36 -1.85
N LEU A 185 27.47 12.40 -0.79
CA LEU A 185 27.27 13.58 0.05
C LEU A 185 27.80 13.30 1.44
N SER A 186 28.52 14.25 2.01
CA SER A 186 28.93 14.25 3.41
C SER A 186 27.89 14.97 4.26
N LYS A 187 27.82 14.65 5.53
CA LYS A 187 26.92 15.24 6.51
C LYS A 187 27.13 16.75 6.62
N ASP A 188 26.05 17.49 6.55
CA ASP A 188 26.02 18.96 6.70
C ASP A 188 25.54 19.45 8.06
N GLY A 189 25.24 18.52 8.98
CA GLY A 189 24.73 18.79 10.32
C GLY A 189 23.23 18.64 10.48
N THR A 190 22.46 18.48 9.42
CA THR A 190 20.98 18.33 9.48
C THR A 190 20.52 16.88 9.60
N GLY A 191 21.38 15.93 9.25
CA GLY A 191 21.02 14.50 9.15
C GLY A 191 20.20 14.14 7.92
N ASP A 192 20.03 15.09 6.99
CA ASP A 192 19.31 14.91 5.74
C ASP A 192 20.25 14.93 4.54
N PHE A 193 20.06 13.99 3.61
CA PHE A 193 20.84 13.90 2.38
C PHE A 193 19.89 13.91 1.18
N SER A 194 20.07 14.89 0.30
CA SER A 194 19.19 15.05 -0.87
C SER A 194 19.93 14.81 -2.18
N PHE A 195 19.39 13.93 -3.01
CA PHE A 195 19.97 13.49 -4.28
C PHE A 195 19.00 13.75 -5.43
N ILE A 196 19.50 14.26 -6.55
CA ILE A 196 18.75 14.27 -7.80
C ILE A 196 18.88 12.89 -8.45
N ILE A 197 17.74 12.26 -8.73
CA ILE A 197 17.66 10.89 -9.26
C ILE A 197 16.99 10.92 -10.65
N PRO A 198 17.51 10.16 -11.64
CA PRO A 198 16.85 10.03 -12.93
C PRO A 198 15.43 9.51 -12.80
N SER A 199 14.48 10.16 -13.48
CA SER A 199 13.07 9.77 -13.46
C SER A 199 12.81 8.58 -14.39
N ILE A 200 13.00 7.37 -13.88
CA ILE A 200 12.95 6.11 -14.63
C ILE A 200 12.05 5.13 -13.88
N ASN A 201 11.22 4.39 -14.62
CA ASN A 201 10.48 3.25 -14.09
C ASN A 201 11.43 2.08 -13.81
N ASN A 202 11.19 1.34 -12.74
CA ASN A 202 12.07 0.27 -12.25
C ASN A 202 13.54 0.72 -12.10
N CYS A 203 13.75 1.95 -11.65
CA CYS A 203 15.08 2.48 -11.39
C CYS A 203 15.73 1.71 -10.25
N GLN A 204 16.86 1.08 -10.52
CA GLN A 204 17.66 0.42 -9.51
C GLN A 204 18.61 1.43 -8.87
N LEU A 205 18.52 1.58 -7.56
CA LEU A 205 19.43 2.41 -6.76
C LEU A 205 20.23 1.54 -5.82
N THR A 206 21.49 1.91 -5.61
CA THR A 206 22.34 1.38 -4.54
C THR A 206 22.67 2.53 -3.59
N ILE A 207 22.28 2.40 -2.32
CA ILE A 207 22.57 3.38 -1.27
C ILE A 207 23.65 2.79 -0.37
N THR A 208 24.75 3.49 -0.22
CA THR A 208 25.90 3.07 0.60
C THR A 208 26.12 4.09 1.72
N PHE A 209 26.01 3.67 2.95
CA PHE A 209 26.32 4.46 4.14
C PHE A 209 27.82 4.33 4.45
N ASN A 210 28.46 5.43 4.81
CA ASN A 210 29.88 5.53 5.15
C ASN A 210 30.81 4.84 4.11
N PRO A 211 30.75 5.24 2.83
CA PRO A 211 31.49 4.58 1.76
C PRO A 211 33.00 4.55 2.08
N GLY A 212 33.58 3.35 2.02
CA GLY A 212 35.02 3.11 2.32
C GLY A 212 35.39 3.00 3.81
N ILE A 213 34.44 3.21 4.75
CA ILE A 213 34.66 3.13 6.19
C ILE A 213 33.52 2.35 6.84
N ASN A 214 33.70 1.04 7.03
CA ASN A 214 32.60 0.19 7.55
C ASN A 214 31.30 0.35 6.76
N GLU A 215 31.41 0.35 5.46
CA GLU A 215 30.29 0.64 4.56
C GLU A 215 29.17 -0.38 4.66
N ILE A 216 27.95 0.12 4.55
CA ILE A 216 26.73 -0.67 4.51
C ILE A 216 25.99 -0.29 3.23
N THR A 217 25.71 -1.27 2.41
CA THR A 217 25.13 -1.06 1.09
C THR A 217 23.76 -1.72 0.97
N HIS A 218 22.78 -0.98 0.45
CA HIS A 218 21.44 -1.44 0.14
C HIS A 218 21.09 -1.17 -1.31
N THR A 219 20.48 -2.14 -1.97
CA THR A 219 19.97 -1.98 -3.32
C THR A 219 18.43 -2.02 -3.29
N LEU A 220 17.81 -1.06 -3.94
CA LEU A 220 16.36 -0.98 -4.07
C LEU A 220 15.96 -0.69 -5.51
N THR A 221 14.74 -1.03 -5.87
CA THR A 221 14.16 -0.71 -7.17
C THR A 221 12.88 0.07 -6.97
N HIS A 222 12.75 1.22 -7.60
CA HIS A 222 11.59 2.09 -7.47
C HIS A 222 11.29 2.85 -8.77
N ASP A 223 10.02 3.23 -8.96
CA ASP A 223 9.59 4.08 -10.08
C ASP A 223 9.73 5.56 -9.69
N PHE A 224 10.66 6.27 -10.33
CA PHE A 224 10.84 7.70 -10.11
C PHE A 224 10.17 8.51 -11.22
N ILE A 225 9.27 9.40 -10.84
CA ILE A 225 8.47 10.23 -11.75
C ILE A 225 9.03 11.66 -11.77
N SER A 226 9.19 12.22 -12.96
CA SER A 226 9.70 13.58 -13.18
C SER A 226 8.95 14.63 -12.34
N GLY A 227 9.71 15.42 -11.60
CA GLY A 227 9.21 16.51 -10.75
C GLY A 227 8.65 16.09 -9.40
N TYR A 228 8.81 14.82 -9.00
CA TYR A 228 8.34 14.34 -7.71
C TYR A 228 9.46 14.31 -6.67
N LYS A 229 9.09 14.60 -5.42
CA LYS A 229 9.95 14.41 -4.25
C LYS A 229 9.64 13.06 -3.61
N TYR A 230 10.68 12.34 -3.25
CA TYR A 230 10.63 11.08 -2.51
C TYR A 230 11.39 11.25 -1.20
N GLU A 231 10.85 10.74 -0.12
CA GLU A 231 11.47 10.78 1.20
C GLU A 231 11.68 9.35 1.71
N CYS A 232 12.84 9.11 2.29
CA CYS A 232 13.22 7.84 2.87
C CYS A 232 13.79 8.05 4.27
N ASN A 233 13.18 7.43 5.27
CA ASN A 233 13.64 7.52 6.66
C ASN A 233 14.53 6.33 6.99
N VAL A 234 15.73 6.60 7.47
CA VAL A 234 16.65 5.59 7.99
C VAL A 234 16.58 5.59 9.51
N VAL A 235 16.16 4.48 10.06
CA VAL A 235 15.89 4.29 11.48
C VAL A 235 16.66 3.08 12.00
N ASP A 236 17.04 3.09 13.27
CA ASP A 236 17.61 1.90 13.93
C ASP A 236 16.49 0.91 14.25
N GLU A 237 16.58 -0.30 13.67
CA GLU A 237 15.61 -1.36 13.93
C GLU A 237 15.55 -1.81 15.39
N ASP A 238 16.68 -1.75 16.09
CA ASP A 238 16.74 -2.20 17.48
C ASP A 238 16.04 -1.23 18.44
N THR A 239 15.94 0.03 18.07
CA THR A 239 15.29 1.09 18.88
C THR A 239 13.86 1.36 18.47
N ARG A 240 13.42 0.96 17.26
CA ARG A 240 12.03 1.21 16.81
C ARG A 240 11.01 0.57 17.73
N PRO A 241 9.99 1.34 18.16
CA PRO A 241 8.85 0.74 18.83
C PRO A 241 8.07 -0.17 17.87
N GLY A 242 7.85 -1.40 18.29
CA GLY A 242 7.11 -2.39 17.52
C GLY A 242 7.32 -3.80 18.04
N ILE A 243 6.58 -4.74 17.48
CA ILE A 243 6.56 -6.15 17.87
C ILE A 243 7.55 -6.89 16.98
N LYS A 244 8.66 -7.36 17.57
CA LYS A 244 9.81 -7.93 16.84
C LYS A 244 9.78 -9.46 16.75
N ASP A 245 9.22 -10.11 17.76
CA ASP A 245 9.26 -11.56 17.92
C ASP A 245 8.06 -12.13 18.67
N ALA A 246 8.08 -13.42 18.97
CA ALA A 246 7.01 -14.12 19.65
C ALA A 246 6.76 -13.62 21.08
N ASP A 247 7.82 -13.30 21.81
CA ASP A 247 7.75 -12.83 23.18
C ASP A 247 7.12 -11.43 23.24
N ASP A 248 7.52 -10.54 22.32
CA ASP A 248 6.91 -9.22 22.16
C ASP A 248 5.41 -9.34 21.81
N LEU A 249 5.00 -10.26 20.94
CA LEU A 249 3.59 -10.46 20.60
C LEU A 249 2.78 -10.96 21.81
N ILE A 250 3.35 -11.84 22.62
CA ILE A 250 2.74 -12.31 23.86
C ILE A 250 2.63 -11.16 24.87
N ASP A 251 3.67 -10.38 25.05
CA ASP A 251 3.67 -9.24 25.97
C ASP A 251 2.72 -8.14 25.47
N PHE A 252 2.62 -7.92 24.18
CA PHE A 252 1.62 -7.03 23.58
C PHE A 252 0.19 -7.49 23.88
N SER A 253 -0.08 -8.80 23.80
CA SER A 253 -1.39 -9.34 24.22
C SER A 253 -1.66 -9.04 25.69
N LYS A 254 -0.71 -9.27 26.58
CA LYS A 254 -0.82 -8.95 28.01
C LYS A 254 -1.03 -7.45 28.26
N LEU A 255 -0.36 -6.58 27.48
CA LEU A 255 -0.55 -5.12 27.56
C LEU A 255 -2.00 -4.73 27.28
N ILE A 256 -2.54 -5.19 26.15
CA ILE A 256 -3.91 -4.85 25.73
C ILE A 256 -4.93 -5.44 26.72
N ASN A 257 -4.68 -6.66 27.21
CA ASN A 257 -5.55 -7.34 28.18
C ASN A 257 -5.46 -6.75 29.59
N GLY A 258 -4.51 -5.83 29.85
CA GLY A 258 -4.34 -5.16 31.13
C GLY A 258 -3.62 -6.01 32.19
N GLU A 259 -2.89 -7.02 31.76
CA GLU A 259 -2.07 -7.89 32.61
C GLU A 259 -0.71 -7.24 32.95
N ILE A 260 -0.23 -6.33 32.12
CA ILE A 260 0.95 -5.47 32.38
C ILE A 260 0.60 -3.99 32.27
N SER A 261 1.45 -3.10 32.85
CA SER A 261 1.19 -1.67 32.86
C SER A 261 1.04 -1.10 31.47
N LYS A 262 0.02 -0.26 31.28
CA LYS A 262 -0.22 0.48 30.03
C LYS A 262 0.91 1.47 29.68
N ASP A 263 1.75 1.83 30.62
CA ASP A 263 2.90 2.71 30.37
C ASP A 263 3.93 2.10 29.41
N ASN A 264 3.90 0.77 29.26
CA ASN A 264 4.76 0.03 28.33
C ASN A 264 4.30 0.07 26.85
N TRP A 265 3.23 0.81 26.53
CA TRP A 265 2.67 0.83 25.18
C TRP A 265 3.69 1.27 24.10
N SER A 266 4.57 2.21 24.44
CA SER A 266 5.58 2.77 23.53
C SER A 266 6.66 1.77 23.10
N LYS A 267 6.78 0.62 23.79
CA LYS A 267 7.63 -0.49 23.32
C LYS A 267 7.10 -1.10 22.02
N PHE A 268 5.79 -1.14 21.82
CA PHE A 268 5.14 -1.89 20.74
C PHE A 268 4.59 -1.02 19.61
N GLY A 269 4.66 0.31 19.76
CA GLY A 269 4.10 1.22 18.78
C GLY A 269 4.38 2.69 19.07
N TYR A 270 3.86 3.55 18.22
CA TYR A 270 4.05 4.99 18.26
C TYR A 270 2.72 5.73 18.08
N LYS A 271 2.75 7.05 18.24
CA LYS A 271 1.60 7.92 17.97
C LYS A 271 1.77 8.65 16.65
N GLU A 272 0.68 8.71 15.89
CA GLU A 272 0.55 9.54 14.70
C GLU A 272 -0.72 10.40 14.87
N GLY A 273 -0.54 11.67 15.17
CA GLY A 273 -1.65 12.53 15.63
C GLY A 273 -2.30 11.99 16.90
N GLU A 274 -3.61 11.77 16.87
CA GLU A 274 -4.37 11.19 17.98
C GLU A 274 -4.34 9.65 18.00
N ASP A 275 -3.93 9.02 16.91
CA ASP A 275 -3.95 7.58 16.75
C ASP A 275 -2.74 6.92 17.43
N THR A 276 -2.95 5.78 18.05
CA THR A 276 -1.89 4.88 18.51
C THR A 276 -1.75 3.75 17.51
N ILE A 277 -0.55 3.60 16.95
CA ILE A 277 -0.22 2.58 15.96
C ILE A 277 0.73 1.57 16.59
N TYR A 278 0.27 0.34 16.70
CA TYR A 278 1.10 -0.82 17.01
C TYR A 278 1.48 -1.52 15.71
N CYS A 279 2.73 -1.94 15.57
CA CYS A 279 3.16 -2.52 14.30
C CYS A 279 4.06 -3.74 14.49
N LEU A 280 4.03 -4.63 13.50
CA LEU A 280 5.05 -5.68 13.38
C LEU A 280 6.31 -5.09 12.75
N LEU A 281 7.46 -5.55 13.20
CA LEU A 281 8.76 -5.22 12.63
C LEU A 281 9.36 -6.38 11.83
N ASN A 282 8.89 -7.60 12.09
CA ASN A 282 9.37 -8.82 11.43
C ASN A 282 8.24 -9.82 11.24
N ASP A 283 8.48 -10.83 10.44
CA ASP A 283 7.68 -12.05 10.44
C ASP A 283 7.82 -12.76 11.79
N ILE A 284 6.69 -13.13 12.40
CA ILE A 284 6.67 -13.76 13.72
C ILE A 284 6.24 -15.21 13.59
N LYS A 285 7.03 -16.11 14.15
CA LYS A 285 6.67 -17.49 14.30
C LYS A 285 6.49 -17.82 15.79
N ILE A 286 5.26 -18.15 16.19
CA ILE A 286 5.01 -18.66 17.53
C ILE A 286 5.51 -20.12 17.62
N PRO A 287 6.38 -20.45 18.59
CA PRO A 287 6.84 -21.82 18.78
C PRO A 287 5.67 -22.77 19.07
N ASP A 288 5.75 -23.97 18.54
CA ASP A 288 4.78 -25.04 18.82
C ASP A 288 5.01 -25.62 20.23
N THR A 289 4.44 -24.96 21.24
CA THR A 289 4.42 -25.43 22.62
C THR A 289 3.04 -25.94 22.93
N GLU A 290 2.91 -27.23 23.28
CA GLU A 290 1.61 -27.89 23.52
C GLU A 290 0.84 -27.32 24.72
N SER A 291 1.51 -26.60 25.63
CA SER A 291 0.97 -26.25 26.94
C SER A 291 0.34 -24.87 27.06
N ASN A 292 0.52 -23.95 26.07
CA ASN A 292 -0.04 -22.59 26.17
C ASN A 292 -0.57 -22.12 24.82
N PRO A 293 -1.87 -22.29 24.53
CA PRO A 293 -2.49 -21.60 23.41
C PRO A 293 -2.42 -20.08 23.61
N PHE A 294 -2.26 -19.34 22.51
CA PHE A 294 -2.15 -17.87 22.51
C PHE A 294 -3.43 -17.22 23.02
N ASN A 295 -3.32 -16.34 24.02
CA ASN A 295 -4.44 -15.54 24.51
C ASN A 295 -4.78 -14.44 23.50
N PRO A 296 -6.06 -14.30 23.10
CA PRO A 296 -6.45 -13.27 22.16
C PRO A 296 -6.10 -11.85 22.63
N ILE A 297 -5.61 -11.02 21.72
CA ILE A 297 -5.40 -9.60 21.99
C ILE A 297 -6.76 -8.92 22.15
N GLY A 298 -7.05 -8.31 23.30
CA GLY A 298 -8.36 -7.76 23.58
C GLY A 298 -9.42 -8.84 23.84
N ASP A 299 -9.10 -9.82 24.68
CA ASP A 299 -9.92 -11.00 24.99
C ASP A 299 -11.16 -10.71 25.83
N HIS A 300 -11.23 -9.52 26.46
CA HIS A 300 -12.28 -9.17 27.39
C HIS A 300 -13.11 -7.96 26.93
N GLU A 301 -14.39 -7.90 27.35
CA GLU A 301 -15.28 -6.76 27.06
C GLU A 301 -14.78 -5.42 27.63
N LYS A 302 -13.98 -5.47 28.69
CA LYS A 302 -13.42 -4.28 29.34
C LYS A 302 -12.10 -3.81 28.72
N THR A 303 -11.46 -4.67 27.93
CA THR A 303 -10.15 -4.41 27.33
C THR A 303 -10.13 -4.73 25.83
N PRO A 304 -11.15 -4.31 25.07
CA PRO A 304 -11.18 -4.57 23.63
C PRO A 304 -10.07 -3.77 22.93
N PHE A 305 -9.61 -4.27 21.78
CA PHE A 305 -8.64 -3.56 20.97
C PHE A 305 -9.27 -2.34 20.27
N SER A 306 -8.71 -1.14 20.47
CA SER A 306 -9.29 0.14 19.99
C SER A 306 -8.31 1.00 19.20
N ALA A 307 -7.08 0.54 18.99
CA ALA A 307 -6.03 1.26 18.27
C ALA A 307 -5.88 0.75 16.81
N ILE A 308 -4.83 1.19 16.13
CA ILE A 308 -4.42 0.66 14.84
C ILE A 308 -3.35 -0.41 15.06
N PHE A 309 -3.55 -1.59 14.48
CA PHE A 309 -2.51 -2.61 14.36
C PHE A 309 -2.11 -2.73 12.90
N ASP A 310 -0.87 -2.39 12.60
CA ASP A 310 -0.30 -2.47 11.26
C ASP A 310 0.69 -3.64 11.17
N GLY A 311 0.30 -4.68 10.46
CA GLY A 311 1.18 -5.81 10.19
C GLY A 311 2.35 -5.49 9.27
N LYS A 312 2.37 -4.30 8.63
CA LYS A 312 3.41 -3.88 7.67
C LYS A 312 3.69 -4.89 6.54
N GLY A 313 2.73 -5.76 6.23
CA GLY A 313 2.89 -6.85 5.28
C GLY A 313 3.55 -8.11 5.85
N HIS A 314 3.94 -8.09 7.12
CA HIS A 314 4.54 -9.25 7.79
C HIS A 314 3.53 -10.36 8.11
N THR A 315 4.08 -11.54 8.32
CA THR A 315 3.35 -12.77 8.62
C THR A 315 3.47 -13.15 10.09
N ILE A 316 2.34 -13.41 10.75
CA ILE A 316 2.33 -14.17 12.00
C ILE A 316 2.01 -15.62 11.66
N SER A 317 2.77 -16.57 12.20
CA SER A 317 2.62 -17.99 11.89
C SER A 317 2.64 -18.90 13.10
N GLY A 318 2.00 -20.09 12.99
CA GLY A 318 2.06 -21.16 13.99
C GLY A 318 1.25 -20.92 15.26
N VAL A 319 0.36 -19.93 15.29
CA VAL A 319 -0.47 -19.62 16.47
C VAL A 319 -1.50 -20.72 16.68
N LYS A 320 -1.55 -21.25 17.91
CA LYS A 320 -2.67 -22.07 18.41
C LYS A 320 -3.63 -21.15 19.19
N ILE A 321 -4.80 -20.88 18.60
CA ILE A 321 -5.78 -19.97 19.19
C ILE A 321 -6.45 -20.62 20.39
N SER A 322 -6.53 -19.92 21.52
CA SER A 322 -7.40 -20.31 22.62
C SER A 322 -8.78 -19.64 22.52
N ALA A 323 -9.77 -20.25 23.14
CA ALA A 323 -11.09 -19.64 23.31
C ALA A 323 -11.22 -19.10 24.73
N ALA A 324 -10.51 -18.03 25.03
CA ALA A 324 -10.71 -17.34 26.29
C ALA A 324 -12.10 -16.68 26.30
N ASN A 325 -12.87 -16.91 27.33
CA ASN A 325 -14.22 -16.31 27.52
C ASN A 325 -15.18 -16.46 26.31
N GLY A 326 -14.97 -17.52 25.49
CA GLY A 326 -15.83 -17.82 24.32
C GLY A 326 -15.62 -16.93 23.12
N ILE A 327 -14.55 -16.16 23.09
CA ILE A 327 -14.07 -15.39 21.95
C ILE A 327 -12.75 -16.01 21.51
N ALA A 328 -12.59 -16.29 20.23
CA ALA A 328 -11.36 -16.86 19.72
C ALA A 328 -10.90 -16.18 18.44
N GLY A 329 -9.60 -15.91 18.37
CA GLY A 329 -8.88 -15.28 17.27
C GLY A 329 -7.52 -14.78 17.75
N LEU A 330 -6.70 -14.27 16.84
CA LEU A 330 -5.53 -13.49 17.22
C LEU A 330 -5.96 -12.25 18.04
N PHE A 331 -7.05 -11.61 17.60
CA PHE A 331 -7.77 -10.57 18.35
C PHE A 331 -9.08 -11.14 18.89
N GLY A 332 -9.40 -10.82 20.14
CA GLY A 332 -10.68 -11.19 20.72
C GLY A 332 -11.79 -10.28 20.21
N ARG A 333 -11.76 -9.03 20.63
CA ARG A 333 -12.77 -8.01 20.30
C ARG A 333 -12.12 -6.73 19.77
N ILE A 334 -12.60 -6.24 18.64
CA ILE A 334 -12.14 -4.99 18.01
C ILE A 334 -13.27 -3.96 18.09
N THR A 335 -12.98 -2.75 18.63
CA THR A 335 -13.94 -1.65 18.75
C THR A 335 -14.23 -0.97 17.41
N PRO A 336 -15.23 -0.07 17.31
CA PRO A 336 -15.48 0.71 16.08
C PRO A 336 -14.31 1.57 15.60
N THR A 337 -13.42 2.00 16.51
CA THR A 337 -12.19 2.75 16.19
C THR A 337 -11.00 1.85 15.88
N GLY A 338 -11.07 0.56 16.23
CA GLY A 338 -9.99 -0.38 16.00
C GLY A 338 -9.80 -0.70 14.51
N VAL A 339 -8.55 -0.70 14.09
CA VAL A 339 -8.17 -1.03 12.71
C VAL A 339 -7.08 -2.09 12.71
N ILE A 340 -7.27 -3.16 11.95
CA ILE A 340 -6.23 -4.15 11.66
C ILE A 340 -5.92 -4.07 10.18
N LYS A 341 -4.66 -3.85 9.84
CA LYS A 341 -4.26 -3.70 8.43
C LYS A 341 -2.95 -4.40 8.10
N ASN A 342 -2.78 -4.74 6.81
CA ASN A 342 -1.54 -5.25 6.23
C ASN A 342 -0.97 -6.47 6.97
N LEU A 343 -1.79 -7.41 7.40
CA LEU A 343 -1.40 -8.55 8.23
C LEU A 343 -1.68 -9.88 7.53
N GLN A 344 -0.67 -10.76 7.51
CA GLN A 344 -0.81 -12.12 7.01
C GLN A 344 -0.78 -13.14 8.15
N LEU A 345 -1.75 -14.04 8.17
CA LEU A 345 -1.82 -15.16 9.12
C LEU A 345 -1.57 -16.47 8.36
N TYR A 346 -0.60 -17.24 8.83
CA TYR A 346 -0.20 -18.49 8.19
C TYR A 346 -0.12 -19.63 9.18
N ASN A 347 -0.69 -20.78 8.82
CA ASN A 347 -0.62 -22.00 9.64
C ASN A 347 -1.12 -21.79 11.07
N PHE A 348 -2.26 -21.10 11.20
CA PHE A 348 -2.99 -20.99 12.46
C PHE A 348 -3.80 -22.25 12.70
N SER A 349 -3.95 -22.62 13.95
CA SER A 349 -4.81 -23.75 14.35
C SER A 349 -5.60 -23.41 15.61
N SER A 350 -6.69 -24.14 15.83
CA SER A 350 -7.36 -24.14 17.12
C SER A 350 -7.46 -25.59 17.64
N PRO A 351 -7.25 -25.85 18.92
CA PRO A 351 -7.83 -27.04 19.53
C PRO A 351 -9.36 -27.00 19.39
N PRO A 352 -10.08 -28.11 19.53
CA PRO A 352 -11.53 -28.07 19.48
C PRO A 352 -12.08 -27.07 20.51
N ILE A 353 -12.78 -26.03 20.01
CA ILE A 353 -13.35 -24.99 20.86
C ILE A 353 -14.70 -25.50 21.39
N THR A 354 -14.76 -25.70 22.69
CA THR A 354 -15.93 -26.16 23.43
C THR A 354 -16.38 -25.06 24.41
N GLY A 355 -17.63 -25.07 24.84
CA GLY A 355 -18.14 -24.14 25.86
C GLY A 355 -19.40 -23.38 25.42
N SER A 356 -19.95 -22.59 26.34
CA SER A 356 -21.22 -21.89 26.15
C SER A 356 -20.96 -20.36 26.16
N ALA A 357 -20.53 -19.75 25.10
CA ALA A 357 -20.39 -18.31 25.06
C ALA A 357 -21.15 -17.68 23.89
N SER A 358 -21.42 -16.39 23.99
CA SER A 358 -22.24 -15.61 23.09
C SER A 358 -21.46 -14.94 21.94
N SER A 359 -20.23 -15.37 21.70
CA SER A 359 -19.29 -14.67 20.82
C SER A 359 -18.85 -15.52 19.63
N GLY A 360 -18.28 -14.91 18.61
CA GLY A 360 -17.83 -15.58 17.40
C GLY A 360 -16.42 -16.12 17.47
N VAL A 361 -16.07 -16.98 16.53
CA VAL A 361 -14.74 -17.58 16.38
C VAL A 361 -14.20 -17.28 14.99
N GLY A 362 -13.04 -16.65 14.90
CA GLY A 362 -12.33 -16.39 13.65
C GLY A 362 -10.82 -16.44 13.86
N LEU A 363 -10.05 -16.75 12.83
CA LEU A 363 -8.60 -16.85 12.98
C LEU A 363 -7.93 -15.49 13.23
N LEU A 364 -8.46 -14.42 12.62
CA LEU A 364 -8.01 -13.07 12.90
C LEU A 364 -8.74 -12.46 14.11
N ALA A 365 -10.07 -12.51 14.13
CA ALA A 365 -10.79 -11.91 15.25
C ALA A 365 -12.08 -12.66 15.58
N GLY A 366 -12.41 -12.73 16.89
CA GLY A 366 -13.70 -13.27 17.34
C GLY A 366 -14.85 -12.34 17.01
N VAL A 367 -14.77 -11.06 17.40
CA VAL A 367 -15.80 -10.04 17.18
C VAL A 367 -15.17 -8.74 16.68
N CYS A 368 -15.69 -8.16 15.59
CA CYS A 368 -15.19 -6.91 15.02
C CYS A 368 -16.31 -5.91 14.77
N TYR A 369 -16.17 -4.71 15.30
CA TYR A 369 -16.97 -3.51 14.99
C TYR A 369 -16.18 -2.50 14.16
N GLY A 370 -14.85 -2.69 14.03
CA GLY A 370 -13.90 -1.80 13.37
C GLY A 370 -13.62 -2.18 11.92
N THR A 371 -12.43 -1.84 11.46
CA THR A 371 -12.01 -2.08 10.07
C THR A 371 -10.89 -3.10 10.00
N ILE A 372 -11.02 -4.06 9.09
CA ILE A 372 -9.97 -4.99 8.70
C ILE A 372 -9.69 -4.75 7.22
N THR A 373 -8.44 -4.49 6.88
CA THR A 373 -8.07 -4.20 5.50
C THR A 373 -6.70 -4.79 5.15
N ASN A 374 -6.55 -5.27 3.92
CA ASN A 374 -5.31 -5.90 3.43
C ASN A 374 -4.82 -7.04 4.34
N CYS A 375 -5.74 -7.86 4.86
CA CYS A 375 -5.42 -8.97 5.73
C CYS A 375 -5.70 -10.32 5.08
N SER A 376 -4.93 -11.32 5.44
CA SER A 376 -5.14 -12.67 4.91
C SER A 376 -4.97 -13.78 5.93
N VAL A 377 -5.64 -14.89 5.66
CA VAL A 377 -5.47 -16.16 6.38
C VAL A 377 -5.22 -17.27 5.38
N THR A 378 -4.13 -18.00 5.56
CA THR A 378 -3.76 -19.09 4.67
C THR A 378 -3.29 -20.34 5.41
N LYS A 379 -3.54 -21.52 4.81
CA LYS A 379 -3.10 -22.84 5.28
C LYS A 379 -3.39 -23.09 6.76
N SER A 380 -4.58 -22.74 7.20
CA SER A 380 -4.96 -22.73 8.61
C SER A 380 -6.12 -23.69 8.89
N THR A 381 -6.35 -24.01 10.15
CA THR A 381 -7.44 -24.92 10.57
C THR A 381 -8.13 -24.38 11.81
N ILE A 382 -9.46 -24.36 11.79
CA ILE A 382 -10.27 -23.98 12.95
C ILE A 382 -11.37 -25.02 13.18
N THR A 383 -11.52 -25.47 14.43
CA THR A 383 -12.53 -26.46 14.82
C THR A 383 -13.34 -25.95 16.00
N VAL A 384 -14.66 -25.86 15.84
CA VAL A 384 -15.61 -25.35 16.82
C VAL A 384 -16.73 -26.37 17.03
N GLU A 385 -16.82 -26.94 18.20
CA GLU A 385 -17.82 -27.98 18.51
C GLU A 385 -19.18 -27.42 18.95
N THR A 386 -19.28 -26.12 19.10
CA THR A 386 -20.47 -25.39 19.54
C THR A 386 -21.09 -24.54 18.43
N ASN A 387 -22.32 -24.06 18.66
CA ASN A 387 -23.08 -23.26 17.67
C ASN A 387 -22.57 -21.82 17.50
N TYR A 388 -21.27 -21.57 17.63
CA TYR A 388 -20.73 -20.24 17.41
C TYR A 388 -20.62 -19.92 15.92
N PRO A 389 -20.99 -18.70 15.50
CA PRO A 389 -20.63 -18.20 14.18
C PRO A 389 -19.11 -18.24 13.99
N THR A 390 -18.70 -18.94 12.94
CA THR A 390 -17.29 -19.26 12.70
C THR A 390 -16.90 -18.78 11.31
N GLY A 391 -15.86 -17.95 11.22
CA GLY A 391 -15.30 -17.52 9.96
C GLY A 391 -13.81 -17.81 9.84
N GLY A 392 -13.32 -17.99 8.63
CA GLY A 392 -11.89 -18.14 8.40
C GLY A 392 -11.11 -16.89 8.82
N LEU A 393 -11.72 -15.71 8.71
CA LEU A 393 -11.14 -14.45 9.16
C LEU A 393 -11.79 -13.98 10.47
N ILE A 394 -13.11 -13.86 10.52
CA ILE A 394 -13.85 -13.25 11.64
C ILE A 394 -15.05 -14.10 12.03
N GLY A 395 -15.27 -14.28 13.33
CA GLY A 395 -16.49 -14.92 13.84
C GLY A 395 -17.73 -14.06 13.63
N HIS A 396 -17.76 -12.88 14.24
CA HIS A 396 -18.82 -11.89 14.11
C HIS A 396 -18.31 -10.55 13.57
N LEU A 397 -18.82 -10.13 12.43
CA LEU A 397 -18.70 -8.76 11.95
C LEU A 397 -19.96 -7.97 12.31
N ARG A 398 -19.82 -6.96 13.15
CA ARG A 398 -20.92 -6.22 13.79
C ARG A 398 -21.12 -4.83 13.19
N ALA A 399 -22.14 -4.12 13.70
CA ALA A 399 -22.57 -2.81 13.19
C ALA A 399 -21.43 -1.82 12.97
N GLY A 400 -21.33 -1.31 11.74
CA GLY A 400 -20.26 -0.39 11.30
C GLY A 400 -18.97 -1.09 10.86
N GLY A 401 -18.81 -2.38 11.17
CA GLY A 401 -17.60 -3.15 10.84
C GLY A 401 -17.38 -3.30 9.33
N LYS A 402 -16.12 -3.36 8.92
CA LYS A 402 -15.73 -3.49 7.51
C LYS A 402 -14.62 -4.52 7.33
N ILE A 403 -14.76 -5.35 6.31
CA ILE A 403 -13.66 -6.17 5.77
C ILE A 403 -13.39 -5.68 4.35
N LEU A 404 -12.18 -5.21 4.09
CA LEU A 404 -11.74 -4.66 2.81
C LEU A 404 -10.50 -5.41 2.32
N ASN A 405 -10.34 -5.60 1.01
CA ASN A 405 -9.10 -6.07 0.38
C ASN A 405 -8.48 -7.31 1.08
N SER A 406 -9.31 -8.23 1.57
CA SER A 406 -8.86 -9.31 2.44
C SER A 406 -9.30 -10.68 1.92
N TYR A 407 -8.59 -11.73 2.31
CA TYR A 407 -8.92 -13.06 1.81
C TYR A 407 -8.64 -14.20 2.78
N VAL A 408 -9.27 -15.34 2.52
CA VAL A 408 -9.00 -16.62 3.19
C VAL A 408 -8.78 -17.71 2.14
N GLN A 409 -7.66 -18.41 2.24
CA GLN A 409 -7.28 -19.41 1.25
C GLN A 409 -6.67 -20.66 1.89
N ASN A 410 -6.95 -21.85 1.31
CA ASN A 410 -6.41 -23.14 1.75
C ASN A 410 -6.64 -23.41 3.25
N THR A 411 -7.82 -23.08 3.75
CA THR A 411 -8.16 -23.16 5.18
C THR A 411 -9.31 -24.12 5.43
N THR A 412 -9.19 -24.95 6.48
CA THR A 412 -10.24 -25.87 6.91
C THR A 412 -11.03 -25.25 8.06
N ILE A 413 -12.35 -25.10 7.89
CA ILE A 413 -13.24 -24.51 8.87
C ILE A 413 -14.31 -25.54 9.25
N THR A 414 -14.32 -25.96 10.50
CA THR A 414 -15.29 -26.91 11.04
C THR A 414 -16.07 -26.26 12.17
N SER A 415 -17.41 -26.26 12.10
CA SER A 415 -18.25 -25.72 13.18
C SER A 415 -19.66 -26.33 13.21
N ALA A 416 -20.25 -26.38 14.41
CA ALA A 416 -21.68 -26.68 14.56
C ALA A 416 -22.58 -25.46 14.25
N GLY A 417 -22.04 -24.24 14.27
CA GLY A 417 -22.74 -22.97 14.03
C GLY A 417 -22.82 -22.53 12.55
N TYR A 418 -23.04 -21.23 12.36
CA TYR A 418 -22.98 -20.60 11.04
C TYR A 418 -21.53 -20.52 10.59
N ILE A 419 -21.22 -20.96 9.38
CA ILE A 419 -19.86 -20.89 8.83
C ILE A 419 -19.81 -20.04 7.57
N GLY A 420 -18.86 -19.11 7.52
CA GLY A 420 -18.45 -18.44 6.28
C GLY A 420 -16.94 -18.54 6.05
N GLY A 421 -16.53 -18.55 4.79
CA GLY A 421 -15.10 -18.55 4.45
C GLY A 421 -14.38 -17.31 5.00
N LEU A 422 -15.01 -16.12 4.96
CA LEU A 422 -14.53 -14.90 5.61
C LEU A 422 -15.16 -14.71 7.00
N ALA A 423 -16.48 -14.67 7.09
CA ALA A 423 -17.18 -14.31 8.32
C ALA A 423 -18.29 -15.29 8.68
N GLY A 424 -18.40 -15.68 9.97
CA GLY A 424 -19.47 -16.55 10.46
C GLY A 424 -20.83 -15.85 10.42
N GLU A 425 -20.94 -14.70 11.05
CA GLU A 425 -22.11 -13.82 11.01
C GLU A 425 -21.74 -12.38 10.70
N VAL A 426 -22.51 -11.74 9.82
CA VAL A 426 -22.33 -10.33 9.41
C VAL A 426 -23.63 -9.59 9.69
N LYS A 427 -23.58 -8.54 10.52
CA LYS A 427 -24.76 -7.76 10.89
C LYS A 427 -24.50 -6.26 10.83
N GLN A 428 -25.25 -5.54 9.98
CA GLN A 428 -25.14 -4.08 9.77
C GLN A 428 -23.71 -3.66 9.40
N ALA A 429 -23.06 -4.42 8.51
CA ALA A 429 -21.63 -4.33 8.23
C ALA A 429 -21.34 -4.61 6.74
N ASN A 430 -20.10 -4.41 6.30
CA ASN A 430 -19.75 -4.51 4.90
C ASN A 430 -18.55 -5.43 4.66
N ILE A 431 -18.58 -6.20 3.57
CA ILE A 431 -17.47 -6.98 3.02
C ILE A 431 -17.27 -6.52 1.58
N ILE A 432 -16.11 -5.93 1.29
CA ILE A 432 -15.88 -5.29 -0.01
C ILE A 432 -14.49 -5.67 -0.54
N ASN A 433 -14.41 -5.98 -1.83
CA ASN A 433 -13.15 -6.28 -2.51
C ASN A 433 -12.38 -7.43 -1.84
N CYS A 434 -13.04 -8.57 -1.61
CA CYS A 434 -12.52 -9.69 -0.87
C CYS A 434 -12.67 -11.02 -1.63
N TYR A 435 -11.90 -12.03 -1.23
CA TYR A 435 -12.11 -13.34 -1.82
C TYR A 435 -11.92 -14.51 -0.85
N VAL A 436 -12.44 -15.66 -1.24
CA VAL A 436 -12.22 -16.94 -0.59
C VAL A 436 -11.86 -18.00 -1.63
N ALA A 437 -10.83 -18.78 -1.36
CA ALA A 437 -10.35 -19.76 -2.33
C ALA A 437 -9.83 -21.04 -1.68
N SER A 438 -10.17 -22.19 -2.30
CA SER A 438 -9.63 -23.50 -1.93
C SER A 438 -9.78 -23.85 -0.44
N ASN A 439 -10.94 -23.53 0.14
CA ASN A 439 -11.24 -23.81 1.56
C ASN A 439 -12.13 -25.04 1.71
N ASP A 440 -11.96 -25.76 2.83
CA ASP A 440 -12.84 -26.85 3.26
C ASP A 440 -13.79 -26.37 4.37
N ILE A 441 -15.09 -26.35 4.09
CA ILE A 441 -16.13 -25.96 5.04
C ILE A 441 -16.92 -27.18 5.50
N LYS A 442 -16.87 -27.48 6.81
CA LYS A 442 -17.58 -28.58 7.45
C LYS A 442 -18.59 -28.02 8.46
N ALA A 443 -19.84 -27.88 8.03
CA ALA A 443 -20.89 -27.23 8.82
C ALA A 443 -22.01 -28.20 9.22
N VAL A 444 -22.68 -27.87 10.32
CA VAL A 444 -23.89 -28.58 10.77
C VAL A 444 -25.16 -27.76 10.49
N THR A 445 -25.09 -26.43 10.64
CA THR A 445 -26.23 -25.53 10.42
C THR A 445 -26.23 -24.91 9.05
N TYR A 446 -25.85 -23.66 8.91
CA TYR A 446 -25.80 -22.93 7.62
C TYR A 446 -24.35 -22.61 7.24
N SER A 447 -24.04 -22.75 5.97
CA SER A 447 -22.74 -22.37 5.44
C SER A 447 -22.84 -21.55 4.18
N GLY A 448 -21.92 -20.58 4.04
CA GLY A 448 -21.71 -19.80 2.82
C GLY A 448 -20.23 -19.69 2.49
N GLY A 449 -19.92 -19.54 1.21
CA GLY A 449 -18.53 -19.38 0.78
C GLY A 449 -17.88 -18.14 1.41
N ILE A 450 -18.61 -17.02 1.49
CA ILE A 450 -18.15 -15.78 2.11
C ILE A 450 -18.69 -15.63 3.53
N ALA A 451 -20.01 -15.71 3.73
CA ALA A 451 -20.63 -15.49 5.02
C ALA A 451 -21.62 -16.61 5.41
N GLY A 452 -21.58 -17.07 6.66
CA GLY A 452 -22.53 -18.08 7.16
C GLY A 452 -23.94 -17.52 7.32
N SER A 453 -24.06 -16.34 7.90
CA SER A 453 -25.31 -15.60 8.05
C SER A 453 -25.11 -14.11 7.86
N THR A 454 -26.11 -13.41 7.28
CA THR A 454 -26.09 -11.96 7.08
C THR A 454 -27.41 -11.33 7.50
N ASN A 455 -27.34 -10.09 8.04
CA ASN A 455 -28.49 -9.26 8.32
C ASN A 455 -28.16 -7.79 8.12
N GLN A 456 -28.85 -7.10 7.20
CA GLN A 456 -28.64 -5.68 6.85
C GLN A 456 -27.19 -5.38 6.44
N CYS A 457 -26.62 -6.15 5.51
CA CYS A 457 -25.23 -6.11 5.10
C CYS A 457 -25.05 -5.82 3.62
N ASN A 458 -23.84 -5.34 3.26
CA ASN A 458 -23.43 -5.28 1.86
C ASN A 458 -22.21 -6.20 1.64
N ILE A 459 -22.29 -7.06 0.63
CA ILE A 459 -21.16 -7.86 0.13
C ILE A 459 -20.97 -7.46 -1.34
N THR A 460 -19.84 -6.84 -1.65
CA THR A 460 -19.65 -6.22 -2.95
C THR A 460 -18.22 -6.45 -3.50
N ASN A 461 -18.11 -6.63 -4.80
CA ASN A 461 -16.84 -6.81 -5.51
C ASN A 461 -15.98 -7.96 -4.95
N CYS A 462 -16.60 -9.10 -4.77
CA CYS A 462 -15.98 -10.27 -4.16
C CYS A 462 -16.07 -11.50 -5.06
N TYR A 463 -15.17 -12.46 -4.84
CA TYR A 463 -15.32 -13.75 -5.49
C TYR A 463 -15.11 -14.95 -4.56
N LYS A 464 -15.67 -16.10 -4.96
CA LYS A 464 -15.48 -17.41 -4.35
C LYS A 464 -14.92 -18.36 -5.39
N TYR A 465 -13.91 -19.16 -5.01
CA TYR A 465 -13.29 -20.16 -5.87
C TYR A 465 -13.01 -21.47 -5.12
N ASN A 466 -13.41 -22.60 -5.71
CA ASN A 466 -13.06 -23.95 -5.28
C ASN A 466 -13.27 -24.20 -3.77
N ILE A 467 -14.46 -23.92 -3.26
CA ILE A 467 -14.82 -24.21 -1.86
C ILE A 467 -15.45 -25.60 -1.77
N THR A 468 -14.84 -26.48 -0.98
CA THR A 468 -15.41 -27.78 -0.66
C THR A 468 -16.38 -27.66 0.53
N PHE A 469 -17.64 -27.96 0.30
CA PHE A 469 -18.65 -28.01 1.36
C PHE A 469 -18.93 -29.45 1.78
N ASN A 470 -18.49 -29.85 2.95
CA ASN A 470 -18.80 -31.14 3.57
C ASN A 470 -20.09 -31.06 4.38
N ILE A 471 -21.19 -30.73 3.72
CA ILE A 471 -22.53 -30.58 4.28
C ILE A 471 -23.56 -30.93 3.20
N SER A 472 -24.60 -31.66 3.57
CA SER A 472 -25.64 -32.09 2.62
C SER A 472 -26.80 -31.11 2.44
N LYS A 473 -26.98 -30.17 3.37
CA LYS A 473 -28.11 -29.21 3.38
C LYS A 473 -27.64 -27.86 3.90
N ASN A 474 -28.44 -26.81 3.69
CA ASN A 474 -28.28 -25.46 4.25
C ASN A 474 -26.99 -24.77 3.79
N ARG A 475 -26.60 -24.92 2.53
CA ARG A 475 -25.44 -24.25 1.95
C ARG A 475 -25.83 -23.26 0.84
N GLY A 476 -25.25 -22.06 0.89
CA GLY A 476 -25.28 -21.09 -0.19
C GLY A 476 -23.88 -20.91 -0.79
N GLN A 477 -23.80 -20.56 -2.06
CA GLN A 477 -22.52 -20.28 -2.71
C GLN A 477 -21.77 -19.15 -2.00
N ILE A 478 -22.48 -18.10 -1.63
CA ILE A 478 -21.93 -16.90 -1.00
C ILE A 478 -22.41 -16.78 0.44
N ILE A 479 -23.71 -16.94 0.69
CA ILE A 479 -24.33 -16.78 2.00
C ILE A 479 -25.17 -18.00 2.35
N GLY A 480 -24.99 -18.55 3.57
CA GLY A 480 -25.82 -19.62 4.09
C GLY A 480 -27.24 -19.15 4.41
N LYS A 481 -27.38 -18.11 5.24
CA LYS A 481 -28.67 -17.48 5.59
C LYS A 481 -28.59 -15.97 5.39
N GLY A 482 -29.45 -15.41 4.54
CA GLY A 482 -29.47 -13.99 4.20
C GLY A 482 -30.75 -13.28 4.59
N GLU A 483 -30.65 -12.12 5.24
CA GLU A 483 -31.77 -11.26 5.61
C GLU A 483 -31.43 -9.79 5.30
N ASN A 484 -32.30 -9.08 4.57
CA ASN A 484 -32.17 -7.64 4.27
C ASN A 484 -30.77 -7.22 3.78
N SER A 485 -30.10 -8.05 2.98
CA SER A 485 -28.72 -7.84 2.58
C SER A 485 -28.60 -7.52 1.08
N THR A 486 -27.63 -6.69 0.71
CA THR A 486 -27.28 -6.40 -0.69
C THR A 486 -26.05 -7.20 -1.09
N ILE A 487 -26.14 -7.88 -2.23
CA ILE A 487 -25.03 -8.63 -2.84
C ILE A 487 -24.86 -8.09 -4.25
N ASP A 488 -23.68 -7.55 -4.54
CA ASP A 488 -23.44 -6.87 -5.79
C ASP A 488 -22.01 -7.13 -6.31
N HIS A 489 -21.85 -7.28 -7.63
CA HIS A 489 -20.57 -7.58 -8.28
C HIS A 489 -19.87 -8.81 -7.64
N ILE A 490 -20.56 -9.95 -7.68
CA ILE A 490 -20.06 -11.21 -7.12
C ILE A 490 -19.78 -12.22 -8.21
N PHE A 491 -18.61 -12.84 -8.14
CA PHE A 491 -18.18 -13.88 -9.07
C PHE A 491 -17.99 -15.20 -8.32
N TYR A 492 -18.47 -16.31 -8.91
CA TYR A 492 -18.37 -17.63 -8.30
C TYR A 492 -18.24 -18.73 -9.36
N ASP A 493 -17.51 -19.78 -8.99
CA ASP A 493 -17.33 -20.97 -9.81
C ASP A 493 -18.63 -21.77 -9.95
N LEU A 494 -18.74 -22.49 -11.04
CA LEU A 494 -19.91 -23.31 -11.37
C LEU A 494 -20.17 -24.37 -10.28
N ASP A 495 -21.28 -24.22 -9.59
CA ASP A 495 -21.89 -25.23 -8.71
C ASP A 495 -23.41 -25.00 -8.75
N ASN A 496 -24.19 -26.06 -8.88
CA ASN A 496 -25.65 -26.01 -9.01
C ASN A 496 -26.40 -25.58 -7.73
N GLN A 497 -25.75 -24.90 -6.80
CA GLN A 497 -26.34 -24.44 -5.55
C GLN A 497 -26.83 -23.00 -5.62
N LYS A 498 -27.78 -22.67 -4.75
CA LYS A 498 -28.27 -21.29 -4.62
C LYS A 498 -27.17 -20.34 -4.14
N LEU A 499 -27.17 -19.10 -4.61
CA LEU A 499 -26.27 -18.06 -4.14
C LEU A 499 -26.44 -17.80 -2.64
N ILE A 500 -27.70 -17.64 -2.21
CA ILE A 500 -28.11 -17.59 -0.80
C ILE A 500 -29.03 -18.79 -0.58
N TYR A 501 -28.69 -19.66 0.37
CA TYR A 501 -29.51 -20.86 0.63
C TYR A 501 -30.87 -20.52 1.24
N ASP A 502 -30.89 -19.78 2.33
CA ASP A 502 -32.10 -19.38 3.05
C ASP A 502 -32.25 -17.86 3.06
N LYS A 503 -33.31 -17.37 2.41
CA LYS A 503 -33.71 -15.96 2.39
C LYS A 503 -34.86 -15.77 3.35
N THR A 504 -34.57 -15.36 4.57
CA THR A 504 -35.61 -14.95 5.51
C THR A 504 -36.18 -13.60 5.04
N ASN A 505 -37.46 -13.58 4.64
CA ASN A 505 -38.23 -12.39 4.21
C ASN A 505 -37.90 -11.80 2.81
N GLU A 506 -37.35 -12.51 1.86
CA GLU A 506 -37.15 -12.14 0.44
C GLU A 506 -36.63 -10.71 0.14
N THR A 507 -36.07 -10.00 1.11
CA THR A 507 -35.67 -8.60 1.02
C THR A 507 -34.19 -8.39 0.65
N SER A 508 -33.45 -9.49 0.45
CA SER A 508 -32.05 -9.40 0.00
C SER A 508 -31.97 -9.12 -1.51
N THR A 509 -31.27 -8.05 -1.87
CA THR A 509 -31.06 -7.64 -3.26
C THR A 509 -29.82 -8.31 -3.84
N GLN A 510 -29.90 -8.75 -5.10
CA GLN A 510 -28.80 -9.39 -5.82
C GLN A 510 -28.66 -8.71 -7.18
N THR A 511 -27.50 -8.09 -7.43
CA THR A 511 -27.19 -7.39 -8.68
C THR A 511 -25.80 -7.75 -9.16
N ASN A 512 -25.58 -7.74 -10.48
CA ASN A 512 -24.28 -8.00 -11.09
C ASN A 512 -23.60 -9.30 -10.58
N ILE A 513 -24.36 -10.39 -10.59
CA ILE A 513 -23.92 -11.70 -10.10
C ILE A 513 -23.57 -12.59 -11.29
N GLU A 514 -22.34 -13.06 -11.38
CA GLU A 514 -21.88 -13.82 -12.52
C GLU A 514 -21.17 -15.12 -12.13
N GLN A 515 -21.45 -16.16 -12.89
CA GLN A 515 -20.68 -17.41 -12.86
C GLN A 515 -19.49 -17.33 -13.81
N TYR A 516 -18.43 -18.04 -13.50
CA TYR A 516 -17.28 -18.14 -14.36
C TYR A 516 -16.81 -19.59 -14.57
N ASP A 517 -16.12 -19.81 -15.68
CA ASP A 517 -15.47 -21.06 -16.01
C ASP A 517 -14.12 -21.19 -15.27
N THR A 518 -13.95 -22.26 -14.52
CA THR A 518 -12.75 -22.50 -13.70
C THR A 518 -11.49 -22.81 -14.49
N SER A 519 -11.61 -23.15 -15.78
CA SER A 519 -10.46 -23.43 -16.64
C SER A 519 -9.89 -22.17 -17.30
N THR A 520 -10.71 -21.15 -17.48
CA THR A 520 -10.34 -19.91 -18.16
C THR A 520 -10.39 -18.67 -17.27
N PHE A 521 -11.03 -18.76 -16.10
CA PHE A 521 -11.33 -17.65 -15.18
C PHE A 521 -12.06 -16.48 -15.86
N LYS A 522 -12.93 -16.82 -16.81
CA LYS A 522 -13.76 -15.85 -17.52
C LYS A 522 -15.24 -16.09 -17.22
N THR A 523 -16.02 -15.01 -17.26
CA THR A 523 -17.47 -15.10 -17.08
C THR A 523 -18.10 -15.96 -18.18
N THR A 524 -19.12 -16.73 -17.80
CA THR A 524 -19.80 -17.62 -18.74
C THR A 524 -20.66 -16.89 -19.77
N ASN A 525 -21.12 -15.68 -19.45
CA ASN A 525 -21.98 -14.88 -20.32
C ASN A 525 -21.15 -14.11 -21.36
N ASP A 526 -20.17 -13.33 -20.92
CA ASP A 526 -19.47 -12.34 -21.75
C ASP A 526 -18.03 -12.74 -22.08
N ASN A 527 -17.53 -13.85 -21.54
CA ASN A 527 -16.16 -14.34 -21.73
C ASN A 527 -15.08 -13.32 -21.31
N ILE A 528 -15.36 -12.54 -20.25
CA ILE A 528 -14.46 -11.51 -19.71
C ILE A 528 -13.71 -12.08 -18.49
N GLU A 529 -12.42 -11.80 -18.39
CA GLU A 529 -11.59 -12.19 -17.26
C GLU A 529 -12.04 -11.49 -15.97
N ILE A 530 -12.21 -12.23 -14.89
CA ILE A 530 -12.80 -11.76 -13.63
C ILE A 530 -12.03 -10.56 -13.05
N TYR A 531 -10.69 -10.60 -13.06
CA TYR A 531 -9.91 -9.48 -12.50
C TYR A 531 -10.19 -8.14 -13.21
N LYS A 532 -10.55 -8.16 -14.49
CA LYS A 532 -10.91 -6.94 -15.23
C LYS A 532 -12.23 -6.36 -14.74
N LEU A 533 -13.22 -7.21 -14.48
CA LEU A 533 -14.52 -6.77 -13.97
C LEU A 533 -14.42 -6.25 -12.54
N LEU A 534 -13.63 -6.92 -11.70
CA LEU A 534 -13.33 -6.46 -10.35
C LEU A 534 -12.65 -5.08 -10.34
N ASN A 535 -11.67 -4.86 -11.24
CA ASN A 535 -11.02 -3.56 -11.41
C ASN A 535 -11.94 -2.50 -12.00
N GLN A 536 -12.82 -2.87 -12.92
CA GLN A 536 -13.81 -1.95 -13.48
C GLN A 536 -14.73 -1.40 -12.38
N TRP A 537 -15.16 -2.26 -11.44
CA TRP A 537 -15.93 -1.81 -10.29
C TRP A 537 -15.14 -0.80 -9.44
N ILE A 538 -13.85 -1.09 -9.13
CA ILE A 538 -12.98 -0.19 -8.36
C ILE A 538 -12.86 1.18 -9.06
N ASN A 539 -12.56 1.19 -10.35
CA ASN A 539 -12.38 2.42 -11.13
C ASN A 539 -13.66 3.29 -11.16
N ASN A 540 -14.83 2.67 -11.04
CA ASN A 540 -16.10 3.38 -11.00
C ASN A 540 -16.43 3.99 -9.62
N GLN A 541 -15.61 3.74 -8.57
CA GLN A 541 -15.83 4.31 -7.23
C GLN A 541 -15.35 5.77 -7.08
N GLY A 542 -14.77 6.37 -8.12
CA GLY A 542 -14.28 7.76 -8.08
C GLY A 542 -13.17 7.92 -7.03
N THR A 543 -13.28 8.92 -6.16
CA THR A 543 -12.28 9.18 -5.10
C THR A 543 -12.15 8.05 -4.07
N ALA A 544 -13.16 7.22 -3.91
CA ALA A 544 -13.11 6.07 -3.01
C ALA A 544 -12.32 4.89 -3.60
N SER A 545 -11.92 4.92 -4.88
CA SER A 545 -11.11 3.87 -5.52
C SER A 545 -9.79 3.63 -4.78
N ASN A 546 -9.20 4.66 -4.18
CA ASN A 546 -7.95 4.56 -3.41
C ASN A 546 -8.03 3.66 -2.16
N LEU A 547 -9.25 3.33 -1.71
CA LEU A 547 -9.46 2.41 -0.60
C LEU A 547 -9.31 0.94 -1.01
N PHE A 548 -9.25 0.65 -2.31
CA PHE A 548 -9.31 -0.70 -2.84
C PHE A 548 -8.03 -1.08 -3.58
N THR A 549 -7.48 -2.23 -3.19
CA THR A 549 -6.35 -2.83 -3.90
C THR A 549 -6.82 -3.39 -5.24
N LEU A 550 -6.10 -3.09 -6.32
CA LEU A 550 -6.38 -3.62 -7.64
C LEU A 550 -6.11 -5.12 -7.72
N TRP A 551 -6.69 -5.75 -8.72
CA TRP A 551 -6.58 -7.18 -9.00
C TRP A 551 -5.69 -7.43 -10.21
N LYS A 552 -4.98 -8.56 -10.20
CA LYS A 552 -4.24 -9.09 -11.36
C LYS A 552 -4.58 -10.55 -11.61
N SER A 553 -4.33 -11.00 -12.83
CA SER A 553 -4.46 -12.43 -13.17
C SER A 553 -3.41 -13.26 -12.45
N LYS A 554 -3.75 -14.52 -12.18
CA LYS A 554 -2.83 -15.53 -11.67
C LYS A 554 -3.22 -16.91 -12.26
N ASP A 555 -2.24 -17.78 -12.50
CA ASP A 555 -2.45 -19.03 -13.24
C ASP A 555 -3.47 -19.98 -12.58
N ASP A 556 -3.53 -20.01 -11.26
CA ASP A 556 -4.31 -20.94 -10.44
C ASP A 556 -5.44 -20.29 -9.64
N LEU A 557 -5.67 -18.99 -9.83
CA LEU A 557 -6.75 -18.25 -9.18
C LEU A 557 -7.41 -17.27 -10.15
N PRO A 558 -8.74 -17.02 -10.01
CA PRO A 558 -9.46 -16.06 -10.84
C PRO A 558 -8.86 -14.67 -10.84
N ALA A 559 -8.42 -14.22 -9.69
CA ALA A 559 -7.76 -12.95 -9.46
C ALA A 559 -7.00 -12.96 -8.13
N VAL A 560 -5.93 -12.17 -8.02
CA VAL A 560 -5.25 -11.90 -6.74
C VAL A 560 -4.99 -10.41 -6.63
N PHE A 561 -4.74 -9.91 -5.43
CA PHE A 561 -4.35 -8.51 -5.25
C PHE A 561 -2.98 -8.23 -5.88
N GLN A 562 -2.82 -7.02 -6.44
CA GLN A 562 -1.56 -6.57 -7.06
C GLN A 562 -0.45 -6.41 -6.05
#